data_634c1a260a725d0e49944893456df6a1
#
_entry.id   634c1a260a725d0e49944893456df6a1
#
_cell.length_a   1.000
_cell.length_b   1.000
_cell.length_c   1.000
_cell.angle_alpha   90.00
_cell.angle_beta   90.00
_cell.angle_gamma   90.00
#
_symmetry.space_group_name_H-M   'P 1'
#
loop_
_entity.id
_entity.type
_entity.pdbx_description
1 polymer ?
#
loop_
_entity_poly.entity_id
_entity_poly.type
_entity_poly.pdbx_seq_one_letter_code
_entity_poly.pdbx_strand_id
1 'polypeptide(L)'
;IITMKDFLDWKLGDKQLPAKCVLITIDDGWKSVYTDAYPILREMKIPFTVFPYTKFITGRGSAMSREQIQEMLNNGATLGSHSVSHLYPRSWRAAQRKGTQAVLDLAAREIGESRKILQERFPGSDVEAYCYPGGFVLPEMITKAEEAGFRAAFTVIPRKVTKDTDRWRIHRYMVFGKDPKTFTRAVNFNTPSAPETPS
;
A
#
# COMPACT_ATOMS: atom_id res chain seq x y z
N ILE A 1 -12.85 3.86 -11.49
CA ILE A 1 -11.80 3.81 -10.46
C ILE A 1 -12.46 4.07 -9.13
N ILE A 2 -12.00 3.37 -8.07
CA ILE A 2 -12.56 3.46 -6.72
C ILE A 2 -11.54 4.06 -5.75
N THR A 3 -12.01 4.60 -4.63
CA THR A 3 -11.16 5.09 -3.54
C THR A 3 -10.71 3.94 -2.62
N MET A 4 -9.67 4.18 -1.80
CA MET A 4 -9.27 3.24 -0.74
C MET A 4 -10.42 3.00 0.25
N LYS A 5 -11.17 4.06 0.60
CA LYS A 5 -12.33 3.92 1.48
C LYS A 5 -13.38 2.99 0.88
N ASP A 6 -13.73 3.17 -0.41
CA ASP A 6 -14.69 2.28 -1.10
C ASP A 6 -14.21 0.83 -1.09
N PHE A 7 -12.90 0.62 -1.34
CA PHE A 7 -12.29 -0.70 -1.31
C PHE A 7 -12.39 -1.35 0.08
N LEU A 8 -12.03 -0.62 1.14
CA LEU A 8 -12.07 -1.13 2.51
C LEU A 8 -13.52 -1.41 2.97
N ASP A 9 -14.45 -0.53 2.65
CA ASP A 9 -15.88 -0.71 2.97
C ASP A 9 -16.49 -1.90 2.23
N TRP A 10 -16.04 -2.16 0.99
CA TRP A 10 -16.41 -3.38 0.29
C TRP A 10 -15.73 -4.60 0.90
N LYS A 11 -14.42 -4.56 1.11
CA LYS A 11 -13.64 -5.74 1.54
C LYS A 11 -14.02 -6.22 2.93
N LEU A 12 -14.33 -5.31 3.85
CA LEU A 12 -14.56 -5.58 5.26
C LEU A 12 -16.03 -5.44 5.69
N GLY A 13 -16.88 -4.93 4.82
CA GLY A 13 -18.30 -4.68 5.08
C GLY A 13 -19.18 -5.11 3.92
N ASP A 14 -20.32 -4.45 3.79
CA ASP A 14 -21.39 -4.83 2.86
C ASP A 14 -21.49 -3.92 1.63
N LYS A 15 -20.58 -2.95 1.48
CA LYS A 15 -20.57 -2.08 0.33
C LYS A 15 -20.45 -2.88 -0.96
N GLN A 16 -21.27 -2.53 -1.96
CA GLN A 16 -21.16 -3.10 -3.30
C GLN A 16 -20.27 -2.22 -4.16
N LEU A 17 -19.44 -2.85 -4.98
CA LEU A 17 -18.60 -2.18 -5.98
C LEU A 17 -19.06 -2.53 -7.38
N PRO A 18 -18.80 -1.66 -8.38
CA PRO A 18 -18.97 -2.03 -9.77
C PRO A 18 -18.18 -3.31 -10.11
N ALA A 19 -18.76 -4.18 -10.94
CA ALA A 19 -18.15 -5.45 -11.34
C ALA A 19 -16.75 -5.28 -11.97
N LYS A 20 -16.52 -4.14 -12.62
CA LYS A 20 -15.22 -3.75 -13.18
C LYS A 20 -14.76 -2.47 -12.52
N CYS A 21 -13.88 -2.57 -11.54
CA CYS A 21 -13.29 -1.42 -10.86
C CYS A 21 -11.80 -1.64 -10.60
N VAL A 22 -11.09 -0.53 -10.43
CA VAL A 22 -9.64 -0.51 -10.19
C VAL A 22 -9.36 0.44 -9.02
N LEU A 23 -8.52 0.00 -8.09
CA LEU A 23 -7.90 0.82 -7.06
C LEU A 23 -6.48 1.16 -7.50
N ILE A 24 -6.13 2.45 -7.55
CA ILE A 24 -4.77 2.91 -7.88
C ILE A 24 -3.99 3.16 -6.60
N THR A 25 -2.82 2.55 -6.52
CA THR A 25 -1.88 2.72 -5.40
C THR A 25 -0.48 3.02 -5.94
N ILE A 26 0.27 3.89 -5.25
CA ILE A 26 1.61 4.30 -5.64
C ILE A 26 2.52 4.23 -4.42
N ASP A 27 3.57 3.43 -4.51
CA ASP A 27 4.46 3.14 -3.39
C ASP A 27 5.66 4.11 -3.28
N ASP A 28 6.42 3.96 -2.22
CA ASP A 28 7.71 4.56 -1.88
C ASP A 28 7.68 6.05 -1.50
N GLY A 29 7.04 6.90 -2.24
CA GLY A 29 7.07 8.34 -1.99
C GLY A 29 8.11 9.09 -2.85
N TRP A 30 8.33 8.63 -4.10
CA TRP A 30 9.18 9.29 -5.08
C TRP A 30 8.63 10.65 -5.51
N LYS A 31 9.51 11.63 -5.71
CA LYS A 31 9.13 12.99 -6.17
C LYS A 31 8.40 12.96 -7.51
N SER A 32 8.71 12.02 -8.40
CA SER A 32 8.02 11.85 -9.68
C SER A 32 6.52 11.53 -9.52
N VAL A 33 6.09 11.00 -8.38
CA VAL A 33 4.66 10.86 -8.08
C VAL A 33 3.99 12.23 -8.05
N TYR A 34 4.62 13.21 -7.42
CA TYR A 34 4.09 14.57 -7.35
C TYR A 34 4.29 15.36 -8.64
N THR A 35 5.47 15.24 -9.31
CA THR A 35 5.77 16.05 -10.49
C THR A 35 5.13 15.54 -11.77
N ASP A 36 4.95 14.23 -11.90
CA ASP A 36 4.57 13.59 -13.16
C ASP A 36 3.17 12.93 -13.09
N ALA A 37 2.92 12.12 -12.05
CA ALA A 37 1.65 11.40 -11.94
C ALA A 37 0.50 12.26 -11.38
N TYR A 38 0.76 13.01 -10.31
CA TYR A 38 -0.27 13.79 -9.63
C TYR A 38 -0.97 14.84 -10.50
N PRO A 39 -0.29 15.65 -11.34
CA PRO A 39 -0.98 16.60 -12.22
C PRO A 39 -2.01 15.93 -13.11
N ILE A 40 -1.68 14.78 -13.69
CA ILE A 40 -2.57 14.00 -14.56
C ILE A 40 -3.75 13.43 -13.76
N LEU A 41 -3.47 12.80 -12.61
CA LEU A 41 -4.51 12.22 -11.77
C LEU A 41 -5.48 13.26 -11.24
N ARG A 42 -4.98 14.45 -10.87
CA ARG A 42 -5.77 15.59 -10.42
C ARG A 42 -6.66 16.16 -11.52
N GLU A 43 -6.11 16.41 -12.71
CA GLU A 43 -6.87 16.91 -13.88
C GLU A 43 -8.00 15.96 -14.23
N MET A 44 -7.72 14.67 -14.26
CA MET A 44 -8.69 13.62 -14.56
C MET A 44 -9.61 13.27 -13.38
N LYS A 45 -9.43 13.88 -12.22
CA LYS A 45 -10.16 13.58 -10.96
C LYS A 45 -10.12 12.09 -10.58
N ILE A 46 -8.97 11.46 -10.80
CA ILE A 46 -8.75 10.05 -10.50
C ILE A 46 -8.28 9.91 -9.05
N PRO A 47 -9.04 9.19 -8.19
CA PRO A 47 -8.60 8.91 -6.83
C PRO A 47 -7.44 7.92 -6.82
N PHE A 48 -6.50 8.11 -5.91
CA PHE A 48 -5.34 7.22 -5.72
C PHE A 48 -4.88 7.24 -4.26
N THR A 49 -4.11 6.22 -3.90
CA THR A 49 -3.49 6.11 -2.57
C THR A 49 -1.97 6.14 -2.71
N VAL A 50 -1.31 6.96 -1.89
CA VAL A 50 0.15 6.93 -1.78
C VAL A 50 0.57 6.16 -0.54
N PHE A 51 1.57 5.30 -0.69
CA PHE A 51 2.19 4.51 0.37
C PHE A 51 3.67 4.92 0.53
N PRO A 52 3.97 6.08 1.15
CA PRO A 52 5.35 6.45 1.40
C PRO A 52 5.93 5.63 2.57
N TYR A 53 7.25 5.36 2.55
CA TYR A 53 7.94 4.96 3.77
C TYR A 53 8.47 6.20 4.50
N THR A 54 8.29 6.23 5.82
CA THR A 54 8.35 7.50 6.57
C THR A 54 9.71 8.17 6.56
N LYS A 55 10.80 7.39 6.49
CA LYS A 55 12.18 7.93 6.39
C LYS A 55 12.49 8.58 5.04
N PHE A 56 11.71 8.31 4.00
CA PHE A 56 11.92 8.90 2.67
C PHE A 56 11.17 10.22 2.46
N ILE A 57 10.29 10.61 3.38
CA ILE A 57 9.59 11.89 3.32
C ILE A 57 10.54 13.01 3.78
N THR A 58 11.45 13.41 2.91
CA THR A 58 12.53 14.35 3.24
C THR A 58 12.50 15.63 2.41
N GLY A 59 11.83 15.62 1.25
CA GLY A 59 11.89 16.71 0.26
C GLY A 59 13.24 16.84 -0.44
N ARG A 60 14.21 15.96 -0.16
CA ARG A 60 15.56 16.03 -0.72
C ARG A 60 15.73 15.02 -1.85
N GLY A 61 16.53 15.42 -2.85
CA GLY A 61 16.79 14.55 -4.01
C GLY A 61 15.51 14.10 -4.71
N SER A 62 15.34 12.79 -4.82
CA SER A 62 14.18 12.15 -5.46
C SER A 62 13.00 11.89 -4.52
N ALA A 63 13.07 12.28 -3.26
CA ALA A 63 12.02 12.07 -2.26
C ALA A 63 10.99 13.21 -2.27
N MET A 64 9.71 12.87 -2.08
CA MET A 64 8.67 13.87 -1.84
C MET A 64 8.88 14.58 -0.50
N SER A 65 8.45 15.84 -0.42
CA SER A 65 8.36 16.56 0.83
C SER A 65 7.02 16.31 1.53
N ARG A 66 6.95 16.71 2.81
CA ARG A 66 5.70 16.68 3.58
C ARG A 66 4.62 17.55 2.92
N GLU A 67 4.99 18.74 2.45
CA GLU A 67 4.09 19.71 1.83
C GLU A 67 3.50 19.16 0.51
N GLN A 68 4.32 18.48 -0.29
CA GLN A 68 3.87 17.83 -1.53
C GLN A 68 2.84 16.73 -1.25
N ILE A 69 3.10 15.87 -0.26
CA ILE A 69 2.13 14.86 0.16
C ILE A 69 0.85 15.53 0.69
N GLN A 70 0.98 16.55 1.55
CA GLN A 70 -0.18 17.26 2.11
C GLN A 70 -1.04 17.88 1.01
N GLU A 71 -0.43 18.48 -0.03
CA GLU A 71 -1.18 19.02 -1.17
C GLU A 71 -1.97 17.93 -1.89
N MET A 72 -1.37 16.76 -2.14
CA MET A 72 -2.08 15.64 -2.76
C MET A 72 -3.27 15.17 -1.90
N LEU A 73 -3.10 15.08 -0.58
CA LEU A 73 -4.16 14.71 0.36
C LEU A 73 -5.31 15.73 0.35
N ASN A 74 -5.00 17.02 0.34
CA ASN A 74 -5.99 18.09 0.25
C ASN A 74 -6.79 18.07 -1.08
N ASN A 75 -6.26 17.39 -2.10
CA ASN A 75 -6.88 17.24 -3.42
C ASN A 75 -7.40 15.82 -3.69
N GLY A 76 -7.69 15.04 -2.65
CA GLY A 76 -8.41 13.77 -2.75
C GLY A 76 -7.56 12.51 -2.87
N ALA A 77 -6.23 12.61 -2.78
CA ALA A 77 -5.41 11.43 -2.55
C ALA A 77 -5.63 10.87 -1.13
N THR A 78 -5.42 9.58 -0.94
CA THR A 78 -5.43 8.95 0.38
C THR A 78 -4.02 8.51 0.79
N LEU A 79 -3.79 8.40 2.09
CA LEU A 79 -2.50 8.04 2.66
C LEU A 79 -2.55 6.62 3.23
N GLY A 80 -1.60 5.78 2.83
CA GLY A 80 -1.29 4.52 3.48
C GLY A 80 0.17 4.49 3.92
N SER A 81 0.61 3.39 4.52
CA SER A 81 1.99 3.25 5.00
C SER A 81 2.76 2.19 4.23
N HIS A 82 4.03 2.49 3.91
CA HIS A 82 5.01 1.55 3.33
C HIS A 82 6.20 1.28 4.28
N SER A 83 5.93 1.18 5.56
CA SER A 83 6.92 1.01 6.64
C SER A 83 7.65 2.29 7.05
N VAL A 84 8.56 2.16 8.01
CA VAL A 84 9.46 3.25 8.43
C VAL A 84 10.63 3.38 7.47
N SER A 85 11.33 2.30 7.14
CA SER A 85 12.61 2.35 6.43
C SER A 85 12.72 1.45 5.20
N HIS A 86 11.60 0.88 4.73
CA HIS A 86 11.54 0.02 3.55
C HIS A 86 12.52 -1.15 3.60
N LEU A 87 12.44 -1.95 4.68
CA LEU A 87 13.35 -3.08 4.85
C LEU A 87 13.12 -4.17 3.80
N TYR A 88 14.21 -4.62 3.21
CA TYR A 88 14.20 -5.73 2.26
C TYR A 88 14.04 -7.10 2.95
N PRO A 89 13.59 -8.16 2.24
CA PRO A 89 13.38 -9.49 2.80
C PRO A 89 14.58 -10.06 3.57
N ARG A 90 15.81 -9.69 3.19
CA ARG A 90 17.03 -10.13 3.90
C ARG A 90 17.06 -9.73 5.37
N SER A 91 16.55 -8.54 5.70
CA SER A 91 16.51 -8.02 7.08
C SER A 91 15.51 -8.82 7.92
N TRP A 92 14.36 -9.11 7.34
CA TRP A 92 13.31 -9.93 7.95
C TRP A 92 13.79 -11.37 8.19
N ARG A 93 14.44 -12.00 7.19
CA ARG A 93 15.04 -13.32 7.35
C ARG A 93 16.16 -13.33 8.40
N ALA A 94 16.90 -12.23 8.56
CA ALA A 94 17.88 -12.11 9.62
C ALA A 94 17.24 -12.05 11.02
N ALA A 95 16.09 -11.37 11.15
CA ALA A 95 15.32 -11.37 12.39
C ALA A 95 14.71 -12.75 12.69
N GLN A 96 14.17 -13.45 11.68
CA GLN A 96 13.62 -14.81 11.83
C GLN A 96 14.67 -15.79 12.40
N ARG A 97 15.93 -15.70 11.96
CA ARG A 97 17.02 -16.53 12.52
C ARG A 97 17.31 -16.26 14.00
N LYS A 98 16.90 -15.11 14.52
CA LYS A 98 17.02 -14.75 15.95
C LYS A 98 15.80 -15.15 16.79
N GLY A 99 14.74 -15.62 16.13
CA GLY A 99 13.50 -16.06 16.75
C GLY A 99 12.32 -15.10 16.56
N THR A 100 11.14 -15.59 16.91
CA THR A 100 9.86 -14.90 16.73
C THR A 100 9.82 -13.52 17.39
N GLN A 101 10.35 -13.38 18.60
CA GLN A 101 10.37 -12.10 19.31
C GLN A 101 11.17 -11.03 18.55
N ALA A 102 12.27 -11.38 17.93
CA ALA A 102 13.06 -10.44 17.12
C ALA A 102 12.29 -9.95 15.87
N VAL A 103 11.45 -10.81 15.30
CA VAL A 103 10.54 -10.41 14.18
C VAL A 103 9.44 -9.49 14.70
N LEU A 104 8.82 -9.82 15.83
CA LEU A 104 7.78 -8.99 16.45
C LEU A 104 8.30 -7.58 16.79
N ASP A 105 9.50 -7.49 17.40
CA ASP A 105 10.12 -6.22 17.75
C ASP A 105 10.46 -5.39 16.49
N LEU A 106 10.95 -6.05 15.45
CA LEU A 106 11.22 -5.39 14.17
C LEU A 106 9.92 -4.90 13.50
N ALA A 107 8.87 -5.72 13.52
CA ALA A 107 7.57 -5.38 12.96
C ALA A 107 6.88 -4.24 13.74
N ALA A 108 7.00 -4.21 15.05
CA ALA A 108 6.50 -3.09 15.86
C ALA A 108 7.14 -1.76 15.41
N ARG A 109 8.47 -1.74 15.19
CA ARG A 109 9.17 -0.54 14.70
C ARG A 109 8.85 -0.18 13.25
N GLU A 110 8.83 -1.16 12.36
CA GLU A 110 8.66 -0.87 10.92
C GLU A 110 7.19 -0.66 10.53
N ILE A 111 6.27 -1.35 11.17
CA ILE A 111 4.84 -1.29 10.85
C ILE A 111 4.11 -0.38 11.85
N GLY A 112 4.20 -0.69 13.16
CA GLY A 112 3.48 0.04 14.20
C GLY A 112 3.85 1.52 14.25
N GLU A 113 5.14 1.83 14.33
CA GLU A 113 5.60 3.22 14.37
C GLU A 113 5.31 3.97 13.06
N SER A 114 5.32 3.30 11.91
CA SER A 114 5.07 3.96 10.63
C SER A 114 3.69 4.63 10.58
N ARG A 115 2.64 3.96 11.08
CA ARG A 115 1.29 4.50 11.14
C ARG A 115 1.24 5.73 12.04
N LYS A 116 1.79 5.61 13.24
CA LYS A 116 1.85 6.72 14.22
C LYS A 116 2.57 7.92 13.64
N ILE A 117 3.75 7.75 13.06
CA ILE A 117 4.53 8.81 12.43
C ILE A 117 3.73 9.51 11.31
N LEU A 118 3.02 8.74 10.47
CA LEU A 118 2.23 9.32 9.39
C LEU A 118 1.03 10.11 9.92
N GLN A 119 0.33 9.61 10.94
CA GLN A 119 -0.79 10.33 11.56
C GLN A 119 -0.33 11.62 12.26
N GLU A 120 0.84 11.62 12.90
CA GLU A 120 1.44 12.82 13.50
C GLU A 120 1.87 13.84 12.44
N ARG A 121 2.43 13.39 11.32
CA ARG A 121 2.87 14.27 10.22
C ARG A 121 1.73 14.82 9.38
N PHE A 122 0.63 14.08 9.27
CA PHE A 122 -0.55 14.39 8.45
C PHE A 122 -1.82 14.28 9.29
N PRO A 123 -2.05 15.20 10.23
CA PRO A 123 -3.24 15.18 11.09
C PRO A 123 -4.53 15.18 10.28
N GLY A 124 -5.48 14.33 10.68
CA GLY A 124 -6.75 14.15 9.98
C GLY A 124 -6.72 13.16 8.80
N SER A 125 -5.56 12.58 8.50
CA SER A 125 -5.47 11.51 7.49
C SER A 125 -5.74 10.15 8.11
N ASP A 126 -6.68 9.39 7.51
CA ASP A 126 -6.96 8.01 7.88
C ASP A 126 -5.88 7.09 7.25
N VAL A 127 -4.88 6.69 8.05
CA VAL A 127 -3.84 5.74 7.63
C VAL A 127 -4.32 4.33 7.93
N GLU A 128 -5.24 3.80 7.11
CA GLU A 128 -5.93 2.52 7.36
C GLU A 128 -5.30 1.33 6.63
N ALA A 129 -4.49 1.59 5.61
CA ALA A 129 -3.91 0.56 4.76
C ALA A 129 -2.38 0.52 4.88
N TYR A 130 -1.83 -0.69 4.90
CA TYR A 130 -0.40 -0.95 4.87
C TYR A 130 0.00 -1.61 3.56
N CYS A 131 1.21 -1.35 3.07
CA CYS A 131 1.79 -2.05 1.94
C CYS A 131 3.14 -2.65 2.35
N TYR A 132 3.29 -3.96 2.18
CA TYR A 132 4.54 -4.65 2.52
C TYR A 132 5.64 -4.32 1.49
N PRO A 133 6.80 -3.80 1.91
CA PRO A 133 7.94 -3.58 1.02
C PRO A 133 8.33 -4.87 0.27
N GLY A 134 8.30 -4.78 -1.07
CA GLY A 134 8.54 -5.93 -1.94
C GLY A 134 7.52 -7.07 -1.82
N GLY A 135 6.38 -6.85 -1.16
CA GLY A 135 5.33 -7.84 -0.97
C GLY A 135 5.68 -8.98 0.01
N PHE A 136 6.81 -8.87 0.71
CA PHE A 136 7.25 -9.88 1.68
C PHE A 136 6.46 -9.77 2.98
N VAL A 137 5.84 -10.87 3.41
CA VAL A 137 4.97 -10.91 4.59
C VAL A 137 5.26 -12.13 5.46
N LEU A 138 5.27 -11.91 6.78
CA LEU A 138 5.36 -12.94 7.81
C LEU A 138 4.14 -12.85 8.75
N PRO A 139 3.74 -13.93 9.44
CA PRO A 139 2.64 -13.90 10.39
C PRO A 139 2.78 -12.80 11.44
N GLU A 140 3.99 -12.60 11.98
CA GLU A 140 4.29 -11.59 12.99
C GLU A 140 4.09 -10.16 12.48
N MET A 141 4.32 -9.94 11.18
CA MET A 141 4.06 -8.64 10.53
C MET A 141 2.57 -8.36 10.47
N ILE A 142 1.75 -9.39 10.20
CA ILE A 142 0.29 -9.28 10.21
C ILE A 142 -0.20 -8.93 11.61
N THR A 143 0.28 -9.65 12.63
CA THR A 143 -0.06 -9.36 14.04
C THR A 143 0.22 -7.88 14.38
N LYS A 144 1.40 -7.36 14.00
CA LYS A 144 1.74 -5.95 14.29
C LYS A 144 0.99 -4.93 13.44
N ALA A 145 0.58 -5.29 12.23
CA ALA A 145 -0.30 -4.44 11.43
C ALA A 145 -1.71 -4.34 12.05
N GLU A 146 -2.23 -5.44 12.54
CA GLU A 146 -3.51 -5.49 13.23
C GLU A 146 -3.49 -4.71 14.55
N GLU A 147 -2.49 -4.96 15.39
CA GLU A 147 -2.29 -4.23 16.66
C GLU A 147 -2.11 -2.72 16.44
N ALA A 148 -1.46 -2.32 15.35
CA ALA A 148 -1.30 -0.91 14.98
C ALA A 148 -2.59 -0.26 14.49
N GLY A 149 -3.66 -1.03 14.22
CA GLY A 149 -4.95 -0.54 13.77
C GLY A 149 -5.04 -0.32 12.26
N PHE A 150 -4.19 -0.95 11.45
CA PHE A 150 -4.44 -1.07 10.02
C PHE A 150 -5.66 -1.98 9.78
N ARG A 151 -6.38 -1.75 8.69
CA ARG A 151 -7.57 -2.53 8.33
C ARG A 151 -7.29 -3.56 7.25
N ALA A 152 -6.30 -3.29 6.38
CA ALA A 152 -5.87 -4.21 5.34
C ALA A 152 -4.40 -3.98 4.99
N ALA A 153 -3.76 -5.00 4.40
CA ALA A 153 -2.38 -4.89 3.93
C ALA A 153 -2.20 -5.49 2.52
N PHE A 154 -1.35 -4.85 1.74
CA PHE A 154 -1.18 -5.10 0.32
C PHE A 154 0.15 -5.77 0.01
N THR A 155 0.12 -6.75 -0.88
CA THR A 155 1.29 -7.43 -1.44
C THR A 155 1.53 -7.02 -2.90
N VAL A 156 2.43 -7.71 -3.59
CA VAL A 156 2.66 -7.58 -5.04
C VAL A 156 2.30 -8.88 -5.79
N ILE A 157 1.44 -9.71 -5.22
CA ILE A 157 0.96 -10.92 -5.87
C ILE A 157 0.06 -10.51 -7.05
N PRO A 158 0.40 -10.85 -8.31
CA PRO A 158 -0.29 -10.34 -9.50
C PRO A 158 -1.59 -11.10 -9.77
N ARG A 159 -2.59 -10.92 -8.91
CA ARG A 159 -3.92 -11.54 -9.02
C ARG A 159 -5.01 -10.50 -8.82
N LYS A 160 -6.22 -10.81 -9.30
CA LYS A 160 -7.43 -10.06 -8.96
C LYS A 160 -7.77 -10.26 -7.48
N VAL A 161 -8.42 -9.27 -6.92
CA VAL A 161 -8.93 -9.33 -5.54
C VAL A 161 -10.39 -9.75 -5.56
N THR A 162 -10.73 -10.70 -4.70
CA THR A 162 -12.11 -11.15 -4.44
C THR A 162 -12.50 -10.85 -2.99
N LYS A 163 -13.76 -11.09 -2.64
CA LYS A 163 -14.23 -10.97 -1.25
C LYS A 163 -13.43 -11.90 -0.31
N ASP A 164 -13.05 -13.09 -0.79
CA ASP A 164 -12.37 -14.13 -0.02
C ASP A 164 -10.85 -13.90 0.08
N THR A 165 -10.28 -13.02 -0.73
CA THR A 165 -8.85 -12.69 -0.63
C THR A 165 -8.51 -12.24 0.80
N ASP A 166 -7.48 -12.81 1.41
CA ASP A 166 -7.02 -12.42 2.75
C ASP A 166 -6.76 -10.91 2.82
N ARG A 167 -7.42 -10.23 3.78
CA ARG A 167 -7.29 -8.76 3.96
C ARG A 167 -5.86 -8.33 4.31
N TRP A 168 -5.07 -9.25 4.84
CA TRP A 168 -3.67 -9.01 5.19
C TRP A 168 -2.69 -9.37 4.07
N ARG A 169 -3.20 -9.87 2.93
CA ARG A 169 -2.41 -10.23 1.75
C ARG A 169 -3.12 -9.81 0.46
N ILE A 170 -3.64 -8.57 0.41
CA ILE A 170 -4.34 -8.05 -0.77
C ILE A 170 -3.41 -8.09 -1.98
N HIS A 171 -3.91 -8.68 -3.04
CA HIS A 171 -3.18 -8.82 -4.31
C HIS A 171 -3.08 -7.48 -5.04
N ARG A 172 -1.98 -7.26 -5.76
CA ARG A 172 -1.80 -6.10 -6.64
C ARG A 172 -1.00 -6.48 -7.88
N TYR A 173 -1.38 -5.88 -9.00
CA TYR A 173 -0.53 -5.89 -10.18
C TYR A 173 0.45 -4.73 -10.11
N MET A 174 1.76 -5.02 -10.23
CA MET A 174 2.76 -3.99 -10.43
C MET A 174 2.74 -3.54 -11.89
N VAL A 175 2.67 -2.24 -12.12
CA VAL A 175 2.69 -1.63 -13.46
C VAL A 175 4.01 -0.89 -13.64
N PHE A 176 4.73 -1.23 -14.71
CA PHE A 176 6.02 -0.63 -15.04
C PHE A 176 5.91 0.16 -16.33
N GLY A 177 6.37 1.41 -16.35
CA GLY A 177 6.28 2.29 -17.52
C GLY A 177 7.04 1.77 -18.75
N LYS A 178 8.04 0.92 -18.53
CA LYS A 178 8.82 0.28 -19.62
C LYS A 178 8.17 -0.99 -20.19
N ASP A 179 7.10 -1.50 -19.55
CA ASP A 179 6.38 -2.70 -19.99
C ASP A 179 4.87 -2.46 -19.99
N PRO A 180 4.31 -1.99 -21.13
CA PRO A 180 2.87 -1.76 -21.28
C PRO A 180 2.01 -3.00 -21.05
N LYS A 181 2.57 -4.21 -21.20
CA LYS A 181 1.83 -5.46 -20.95
C LYS A 181 1.43 -5.61 -19.48
N THR A 182 2.19 -5.03 -18.56
CA THR A 182 1.84 -5.04 -17.14
C THR A 182 0.58 -4.25 -16.88
N PHE A 183 0.40 -3.10 -17.52
CA PHE A 183 -0.83 -2.31 -17.46
C PHE A 183 -2.01 -3.07 -18.07
N THR A 184 -1.86 -3.58 -19.29
CA THR A 184 -2.90 -4.36 -19.96
C THR A 184 -3.38 -5.53 -19.10
N ARG A 185 -2.45 -6.23 -18.44
CA ARG A 185 -2.76 -7.33 -17.52
C ARG A 185 -3.54 -6.84 -16.30
N ALA A 186 -3.14 -5.72 -15.72
CA ALA A 186 -3.79 -5.15 -14.53
C ALA A 186 -5.24 -4.76 -14.79
N VAL A 187 -5.56 -4.24 -16.00
CA VAL A 187 -6.91 -3.78 -16.38
C VAL A 187 -7.70 -4.80 -17.20
N ASN A 188 -7.18 -6.00 -17.42
CA ASN A 188 -7.90 -7.04 -18.14
C ASN A 188 -8.91 -7.76 -17.23
N PHE A 189 -10.17 -7.36 -17.28
CA PHE A 189 -11.25 -7.95 -16.50
C PHE A 189 -11.76 -9.32 -17.02
N ASN A 190 -11.33 -9.75 -18.21
CA ASN A 190 -11.82 -10.97 -18.85
C ASN A 190 -11.03 -12.24 -18.46
N THR A 191 -9.87 -12.09 -17.83
CA THR A 191 -9.07 -13.24 -17.38
C THR A 191 -9.66 -13.80 -16.08
N PRO A 192 -9.99 -15.10 -16.00
CA PRO A 192 -10.38 -15.75 -14.73
C PRO A 192 -9.30 -15.55 -13.68
N SER A 193 -9.69 -15.41 -12.41
CA SER A 193 -8.74 -15.47 -11.29
C SER A 193 -8.10 -16.86 -11.29
N ALA A 194 -6.78 -16.96 -11.26
CA ALA A 194 -6.12 -18.24 -11.07
C ALA A 194 -6.55 -18.82 -9.70
N PRO A 195 -6.79 -20.13 -9.58
CA PRO A 195 -7.15 -20.75 -8.31
C PRO A 195 -6.06 -20.44 -7.26
N GLU A 196 -6.49 -20.18 -6.03
CA GLU A 196 -5.57 -20.05 -4.90
C GLU A 196 -4.93 -21.42 -4.66
N THR A 197 -3.63 -21.53 -4.85
CA THR A 197 -2.90 -22.70 -4.38
C THR A 197 -2.84 -22.63 -2.85
N PRO A 198 -3.26 -23.67 -2.12
CA PRO A 198 -3.10 -23.69 -0.66
C PRO A 198 -1.61 -23.55 -0.32
N SER A 199 -1.31 -22.66 0.58
CA SER A 199 0.04 -22.42 1.14
C SER A 199 0.35 -23.42 2.22
#